data_6ad26ad6f341b890f61338b580c9e081
#
_entry.id   6ad26ad6f341b890f61338b580c9e081
#
_cell.length_a   1.000
_cell.length_b   1.000
_cell.length_c   1.000
_cell.angle_alpha   90.00
_cell.angle_beta   90.00
_cell.angle_gamma   90.00
#
_symmetry.space_group_name_H-M   'P 1'
#
loop_
_entity.id
_entity.type
_entity.pdbx_description
1 polymer ?
#
loop_
_entity_poly.entity_id
_entity_poly.type
_entity_poly.pdbx_seq_one_letter_code
_entity_poly.pdbx_strand_id
1 'polypeptide(L)'
;MQSSSFIPSLAIAALCAACASSKLDLPAAAPKPDPRVGLRAAWMNAAEAAWNVRLVSTTPPSEQFIDHSNPGNYEFINSDLAFVGNYVIQGNFHGFQVWDLSRPSRPTLVTAYVCPGSQNDVSVYHNLLFASGEAPNGRIDCSTQGVPDTVSKDRLRGIRIFDISDIAHPKNVANVQTCRGSHTHTVVTDPNDTANVYIYVSGSAPVRSPNELVGCSALMPDQDPNSELFRIEVIQVSLAHPEQAHVLGKPAILAGLTARQSHAEAPEDIAAAAKAAAEARAKGGFTATVHGAEIVLGPGFVGRQLDSIVKARQGTGAPTGVDSAALRTALQGIVDKIVNPPSGPGGVRPGPTQCHDITVYPAIGLAGGACGGYGLLLDIHNVADPRRIAAVADSNFAFWHSATFNNDGSKVLFTDEWGGGLQARCRPTDKPEWGADAIFTVAHDTMTFQSYYKLPAPQTQFENCVAHNGSLIPIPGRDIMVQGWYQGGISVFDWTDPAHPTEIAYFDRGPMDSTKLVGAGSWSAYWYNGYIVSSEIARGLDVFELVPSGFISQNEIDAAKLVHFE
;
A
#
# COMPACT_ATOMS: atom_id res chain seq x y z
N MET A 1 -17.64 98.09 -14.16
CA MET A 1 -18.15 97.24 -15.22
C MET A 1 -17.82 95.80 -14.88
N GLN A 2 -18.83 95.10 -14.41
CA GLN A 2 -18.70 93.70 -13.99
C GLN A 2 -18.94 92.79 -15.19
N SER A 3 -18.08 91.85 -15.42
CA SER A 3 -18.30 90.74 -16.33
C SER A 3 -18.35 89.45 -15.55
N SER A 4 -19.51 88.83 -15.46
CA SER A 4 -19.79 87.52 -14.84
C SER A 4 -19.46 86.44 -15.87
N SER A 5 -18.60 85.48 -15.45
CA SER A 5 -18.32 84.27 -16.19
C SER A 5 -19.14 83.11 -15.64
N PHE A 6 -19.95 82.50 -16.49
CA PHE A 6 -20.67 81.22 -16.20
C PHE A 6 -19.74 80.07 -16.47
N ILE A 7 -19.65 79.16 -15.49
CA ILE A 7 -18.99 77.83 -15.64
C ILE A 7 -20.11 76.78 -15.70
N PRO A 8 -20.17 75.90 -16.72
CA PRO A 8 -21.11 74.82 -16.73
C PRO A 8 -20.56 73.63 -15.92
N SER A 9 -21.35 73.18 -14.97
CA SER A 9 -21.06 71.97 -14.21
C SER A 9 -21.29 70.73 -15.07
N LEU A 10 -20.21 69.95 -15.30
CA LEU A 10 -20.29 68.63 -15.93
C LEU A 10 -20.65 67.56 -14.85
N ALA A 11 -21.83 66.97 -14.95
CA ALA A 11 -22.25 65.85 -14.12
C ALA A 11 -21.63 64.58 -14.69
N ILE A 12 -20.67 63.97 -13.95
CA ILE A 12 -20.13 62.64 -14.25
C ILE A 12 -21.09 61.63 -13.62
N ALA A 13 -21.83 60.92 -14.46
CA ALA A 13 -22.61 59.77 -14.06
C ALA A 13 -21.66 58.57 -13.92
N ALA A 14 -21.39 58.13 -12.69
CA ALA A 14 -20.66 56.89 -12.39
C ALA A 14 -21.58 55.69 -12.68
N LEU A 15 -21.33 54.97 -13.76
CA LEU A 15 -21.90 53.64 -13.96
C LEU A 15 -21.22 52.65 -13.00
N CYS A 16 -21.87 52.32 -11.91
CA CYS A 16 -21.53 51.12 -11.12
C CYS A 16 -21.98 49.88 -11.91
N ALA A 17 -21.05 49.28 -12.64
CA ALA A 17 -21.23 47.93 -13.14
C ALA A 17 -21.22 46.97 -11.93
N ALA A 18 -22.40 46.56 -11.51
CA ALA A 18 -22.54 45.45 -10.57
C ALA A 18 -22.05 44.17 -11.25
N CYS A 19 -20.83 43.72 -10.95
CA CYS A 19 -20.42 42.36 -11.23
C CYS A 19 -21.29 41.44 -10.37
N ALA A 20 -22.39 40.97 -10.94
CA ALA A 20 -23.11 39.82 -10.40
C ALA A 20 -22.20 38.62 -10.60
N SER A 21 -21.44 38.22 -9.56
CA SER A 21 -20.83 36.94 -9.51
C SER A 21 -22.00 35.91 -9.50
N SER A 22 -22.21 35.25 -10.63
CA SER A 22 -23.04 34.07 -10.70
C SER A 22 -22.42 33.07 -9.74
N LYS A 23 -23.03 32.89 -8.56
CA LYS A 23 -22.73 31.70 -7.73
C LYS A 23 -23.06 30.51 -8.62
N LEU A 24 -22.04 29.79 -9.09
CA LEU A 24 -22.24 28.45 -9.59
C LEU A 24 -22.88 27.67 -8.44
N ASP A 25 -24.11 27.20 -8.62
CA ASP A 25 -24.74 26.24 -7.72
C ASP A 25 -23.99 24.92 -7.90
N LEU A 26 -22.89 24.78 -7.15
CA LEU A 26 -22.11 23.55 -7.14
C LEU A 26 -22.86 22.50 -6.32
N PRO A 27 -22.98 21.25 -6.80
CA PRO A 27 -23.65 20.20 -6.07
C PRO A 27 -23.05 20.04 -4.66
N ALA A 28 -23.87 20.17 -3.64
CA ALA A 28 -23.47 20.03 -2.23
C ALA A 28 -23.62 18.59 -1.70
N ALA A 29 -23.92 17.61 -2.54
CA ALA A 29 -24.08 16.21 -2.19
C ALA A 29 -23.64 15.30 -3.34
N ALA A 30 -23.17 14.09 -2.99
CA ALA A 30 -22.85 13.07 -3.98
C ALA A 30 -24.06 12.70 -4.84
N PRO A 31 -23.87 12.34 -6.12
CA PRO A 31 -24.94 11.92 -7.01
C PRO A 31 -25.72 10.71 -6.45
N LYS A 32 -27.04 10.70 -6.63
CA LYS A 32 -27.91 9.56 -6.27
C LYS A 32 -28.83 9.23 -7.44
N PRO A 33 -28.88 7.96 -7.92
CA PRO A 33 -28.08 6.82 -7.45
C PRO A 33 -26.59 7.05 -7.67
N ASP A 34 -25.74 6.34 -6.92
CA ASP A 34 -24.29 6.45 -7.06
C ASP A 34 -23.87 5.89 -8.43
N PRO A 35 -23.21 6.69 -9.30
CA PRO A 35 -22.87 6.28 -10.66
C PRO A 35 -21.73 5.25 -10.73
N ARG A 36 -21.04 4.96 -9.61
CA ARG A 36 -20.03 3.89 -9.53
C ARG A 36 -20.66 2.50 -9.56
N VAL A 37 -21.95 2.39 -9.20
CA VAL A 37 -22.61 1.09 -9.11
C VAL A 37 -22.86 0.49 -10.49
N GLY A 38 -22.27 -0.67 -10.77
CA GLY A 38 -22.50 -1.42 -11.99
C GLY A 38 -21.80 -0.86 -13.22
N LEU A 39 -20.65 -0.22 -13.05
CA LEU A 39 -19.82 0.23 -14.16
C LEU A 39 -19.43 -0.95 -15.07
N ARG A 40 -19.40 -0.70 -16.39
CA ARG A 40 -19.03 -1.70 -17.39
C ARG A 40 -17.56 -2.08 -17.26
N ALA A 41 -17.32 -3.39 -17.12
CA ALA A 41 -15.98 -3.96 -17.05
C ALA A 41 -15.22 -3.83 -18.37
N ALA A 42 -13.94 -3.54 -18.29
CA ALA A 42 -12.93 -3.70 -19.35
C ALA A 42 -11.53 -3.44 -18.83
N TRP A 43 -10.51 -3.88 -19.54
CA TRP A 43 -9.13 -3.53 -19.20
C TRP A 43 -8.88 -2.02 -19.38
N MET A 44 -8.69 -1.50 -20.61
CA MET A 44 -8.30 -0.10 -20.82
C MET A 44 -9.47 0.86 -21.07
N ASN A 45 -10.65 0.36 -21.43
CA ASN A 45 -11.80 1.18 -21.77
C ASN A 45 -13.04 0.84 -20.92
N ALA A 46 -12.82 0.54 -19.65
CA ALA A 46 -13.91 0.39 -18.67
C ALA A 46 -14.78 1.66 -18.63
N ALA A 47 -16.01 1.54 -18.16
CA ALA A 47 -16.81 2.73 -17.86
C ALA A 47 -16.22 3.45 -16.64
N GLU A 48 -16.39 4.77 -16.59
CA GLU A 48 -15.81 5.62 -15.54
C GLU A 48 -16.91 6.43 -14.85
N ALA A 49 -16.69 6.72 -13.57
CA ALA A 49 -17.50 7.64 -12.79
C ALA A 49 -16.58 8.60 -12.03
N ALA A 50 -16.89 9.87 -12.05
CA ALA A 50 -16.14 10.90 -11.34
C ALA A 50 -17.08 11.93 -10.70
N TRP A 51 -16.68 12.42 -9.54
CA TRP A 51 -17.37 13.49 -8.83
C TRP A 51 -16.36 14.40 -8.14
N ASN A 52 -16.41 15.69 -8.39
CA ASN A 52 -15.52 16.71 -7.85
C ASN A 52 -14.01 16.47 -8.10
N VAL A 53 -13.69 15.55 -8.98
CA VAL A 53 -12.34 15.25 -9.46
C VAL A 53 -12.42 15.00 -10.96
N ARG A 54 -11.36 15.34 -11.70
CA ARG A 54 -11.27 15.14 -13.15
C ARG A 54 -10.01 14.35 -13.49
N LEU A 55 -10.16 13.27 -14.25
CA LEU A 55 -9.03 12.56 -14.85
C LEU A 55 -8.35 13.47 -15.89
N VAL A 56 -7.06 13.70 -15.71
CA VAL A 56 -6.21 14.51 -16.60
C VAL A 56 -5.54 13.62 -17.64
N SER A 57 -5.01 12.46 -17.20
CA SER A 57 -4.40 11.46 -18.08
C SER A 57 -4.37 10.08 -17.45
N THR A 58 -4.37 9.06 -18.31
CA THR A 58 -3.97 7.69 -18.00
C THR A 58 -2.81 7.32 -18.91
N THR A 59 -1.71 6.88 -18.34
CA THR A 59 -0.50 6.48 -19.06
C THR A 59 -0.25 5.00 -18.84
N PRO A 60 -0.39 4.15 -19.88
CA PRO A 60 -0.15 2.71 -19.76
C PRO A 60 1.29 2.40 -19.30
N PRO A 61 1.54 1.25 -18.64
CA PRO A 61 2.89 0.80 -18.33
C PRO A 61 3.72 0.68 -19.61
N SER A 62 5.05 0.75 -19.47
CA SER A 62 5.93 0.44 -20.61
C SER A 62 5.82 -1.02 -21.01
N GLU A 63 6.19 -1.34 -22.26
CA GLU A 63 6.11 -2.71 -22.82
C GLU A 63 6.89 -3.76 -22.03
N GLN A 64 7.90 -3.33 -21.24
CA GLN A 64 8.66 -4.24 -20.38
C GLN A 64 7.96 -4.58 -19.07
N PHE A 65 6.87 -3.89 -18.75
CA PHE A 65 6.16 -3.93 -17.47
C PHE A 65 4.69 -4.29 -17.65
N ILE A 66 4.37 -5.02 -18.72
CA ILE A 66 3.01 -5.45 -19.01
C ILE A 66 2.99 -6.85 -19.63
N ASP A 67 2.03 -7.66 -19.22
CA ASP A 67 1.65 -8.90 -19.90
C ASP A 67 0.32 -8.69 -20.62
N HIS A 68 0.37 -8.43 -21.93
CA HIS A 68 -0.82 -8.19 -22.73
C HIS A 68 -1.77 -9.41 -22.79
N SER A 69 -1.25 -10.61 -22.55
CA SER A 69 -2.06 -11.85 -22.54
C SER A 69 -2.80 -12.07 -21.23
N ASN A 70 -2.29 -11.48 -20.14
CA ASN A 70 -2.85 -11.57 -18.81
C ASN A 70 -2.61 -10.27 -18.01
N PRO A 71 -3.27 -9.15 -18.38
CA PRO A 71 -3.19 -7.91 -17.62
C PRO A 71 -3.58 -8.15 -16.15
N GLY A 72 -2.80 -7.66 -15.20
CA GLY A 72 -2.93 -8.00 -13.79
C GLY A 72 -2.17 -9.27 -13.37
N ASN A 73 -1.29 -9.79 -14.25
CA ASN A 73 -0.28 -10.77 -13.86
C ASN A 73 0.65 -10.20 -12.79
N TYR A 74 0.71 -10.87 -11.64
CA TYR A 74 1.48 -10.43 -10.47
C TYR A 74 3.00 -10.27 -10.71
N GLU A 75 3.54 -10.74 -11.82
CA GLU A 75 4.93 -10.49 -12.18
C GLU A 75 5.14 -9.09 -12.79
N PHE A 76 4.07 -8.42 -13.23
CA PHE A 76 4.11 -7.16 -13.97
C PHE A 76 3.21 -6.06 -13.41
N ILE A 77 2.52 -6.28 -12.30
CA ILE A 77 1.65 -5.27 -11.70
C ILE A 77 2.45 -4.11 -11.11
N ASN A 78 1.88 -2.90 -11.20
CA ASN A 78 2.44 -1.72 -10.58
C ASN A 78 2.16 -1.71 -9.08
N SER A 79 3.07 -1.12 -8.32
CA SER A 79 2.96 -0.92 -6.88
C SER A 79 2.97 0.57 -6.52
N ASP A 80 3.71 0.97 -5.52
CA ASP A 80 3.66 2.31 -4.95
C ASP A 80 4.42 3.36 -5.78
N LEU A 81 4.33 4.63 -5.37
CA LEU A 81 4.90 5.79 -6.01
C LEU A 81 5.89 6.51 -5.09
N ALA A 82 6.97 7.00 -5.69
CA ALA A 82 7.85 7.99 -5.08
C ALA A 82 8.03 9.19 -6.03
N PHE A 83 8.40 10.34 -5.48
CA PHE A 83 8.41 11.59 -6.22
C PHE A 83 9.74 12.34 -6.03
N VAL A 84 10.22 12.99 -7.09
CA VAL A 84 11.35 13.90 -7.06
C VAL A 84 11.25 14.95 -8.17
N GLY A 85 11.17 16.22 -7.81
CA GLY A 85 11.03 17.31 -8.80
C GLY A 85 9.79 17.16 -9.67
N ASN A 86 9.96 16.98 -10.98
CA ASN A 86 8.86 16.69 -11.91
C ASN A 86 8.71 15.20 -12.22
N TYR A 87 9.42 14.33 -11.54
CA TYR A 87 9.42 12.91 -11.84
C TYR A 87 8.61 12.12 -10.82
N VAL A 88 7.95 11.09 -11.33
CA VAL A 88 7.31 10.03 -10.55
C VAL A 88 8.02 8.73 -10.80
N ILE A 89 8.44 8.06 -9.76
CA ILE A 89 8.99 6.72 -9.80
C ILE A 89 7.88 5.77 -9.37
N GLN A 90 7.49 4.89 -10.27
CA GLN A 90 6.44 3.89 -10.04
C GLN A 90 7.08 2.53 -9.86
N GLY A 91 6.92 1.95 -8.68
CA GLY A 91 7.31 0.58 -8.40
C GLY A 91 6.49 -0.40 -9.26
N ASN A 92 7.08 -1.55 -9.51
CA ASN A 92 6.45 -2.63 -10.25
C ASN A 92 7.09 -3.95 -9.82
N PHE A 93 6.35 -5.05 -9.83
CA PHE A 93 6.88 -6.37 -9.42
C PHE A 93 8.07 -6.83 -10.30
N HIS A 94 8.20 -6.24 -11.49
CA HIS A 94 9.33 -6.49 -12.41
C HIS A 94 10.48 -5.48 -12.29
N GLY A 95 10.33 -4.42 -11.47
CA GLY A 95 11.32 -3.36 -11.29
C GLY A 95 10.67 -2.02 -10.95
N PHE A 96 11.05 -0.96 -11.64
CA PHE A 96 10.41 0.35 -11.51
C PHE A 96 10.46 1.15 -12.82
N GLN A 97 9.54 2.10 -12.96
CA GLN A 97 9.44 3.00 -14.10
C GLN A 97 9.55 4.46 -13.63
N VAL A 98 10.17 5.32 -14.39
CA VAL A 98 10.25 6.76 -14.12
C VAL A 98 9.49 7.52 -15.17
N TRP A 99 8.56 8.36 -14.73
CA TRP A 99 7.70 9.19 -15.57
C TRP A 99 8.00 10.66 -15.35
N ASP A 100 8.16 11.43 -16.44
CA ASP A 100 8.23 12.90 -16.40
C ASP A 100 6.80 13.46 -16.43
N LEU A 101 6.41 14.14 -15.35
CA LEU A 101 5.14 14.85 -15.17
C LEU A 101 5.21 16.36 -15.46
N SER A 102 6.25 16.87 -16.11
CA SER A 102 6.30 18.28 -16.53
C SER A 102 5.06 18.69 -17.35
N ARG A 103 4.41 17.70 -17.97
CA ARG A 103 3.11 17.84 -18.63
C ARG A 103 2.14 16.78 -18.07
N PRO A 104 1.40 17.08 -17.00
CA PRO A 104 0.52 16.10 -16.35
C PRO A 104 -0.55 15.49 -17.27
N SER A 105 -0.95 16.21 -18.34
CA SER A 105 -1.87 15.68 -19.37
C SER A 105 -1.21 14.70 -20.34
N ARG A 106 0.11 14.55 -20.30
CA ARG A 106 0.88 13.65 -21.16
C ARG A 106 2.21 13.27 -20.50
N PRO A 107 2.18 12.47 -19.45
CA PRO A 107 3.39 11.92 -18.84
C PRO A 107 4.24 11.18 -19.88
N THR A 108 5.56 11.28 -19.78
CA THR A 108 6.48 10.59 -20.70
C THR A 108 7.43 9.68 -19.94
N LEU A 109 7.64 8.48 -20.45
CA LEU A 109 8.58 7.53 -19.87
C LEU A 109 10.01 8.07 -20.01
N VAL A 110 10.73 8.13 -18.89
CA VAL A 110 12.16 8.50 -18.83
C VAL A 110 13.01 7.24 -18.85
N THR A 111 12.68 6.27 -18.00
CA THR A 111 13.35 4.97 -17.97
C THR A 111 12.45 3.89 -17.42
N ALA A 112 12.75 2.64 -17.79
CA ALA A 112 12.14 1.44 -17.25
C ALA A 112 13.28 0.52 -16.81
N TYR A 113 13.44 0.35 -15.50
CA TYR A 113 14.54 -0.39 -14.91
C TYR A 113 14.07 -1.78 -14.46
N VAL A 114 14.41 -2.81 -15.23
CA VAL A 114 14.04 -4.19 -14.92
C VAL A 114 14.90 -4.73 -13.78
N CYS A 115 14.26 -5.10 -12.68
CA CYS A 115 14.92 -5.64 -11.49
C CYS A 115 13.87 -6.35 -10.59
N PRO A 116 13.47 -7.58 -10.90
CA PRO A 116 12.43 -8.28 -10.14
C PRO A 116 12.80 -8.43 -8.66
N GLY A 117 11.83 -8.18 -7.78
CA GLY A 117 12.11 -8.20 -6.34
C GLY A 117 10.88 -8.36 -5.42
N SER A 118 9.71 -8.71 -5.92
CA SER A 118 8.39 -8.55 -5.35
C SER A 118 7.83 -7.17 -5.73
N GLN A 119 7.03 -6.53 -4.89
CA GLN A 119 6.38 -5.27 -5.27
C GLN A 119 7.33 -4.10 -5.55
N ASN A 120 8.60 -4.19 -5.16
CA ASN A 120 9.55 -3.08 -5.32
C ASN A 120 8.97 -1.74 -4.84
N ASP A 121 8.42 -1.74 -3.61
CA ASP A 121 8.01 -0.51 -2.95
C ASP A 121 9.17 0.50 -3.00
N VAL A 122 8.88 1.77 -3.34
CA VAL A 122 9.88 2.78 -3.68
C VAL A 122 9.80 4.01 -2.77
N SER A 123 10.95 4.54 -2.39
CA SER A 123 11.07 5.82 -1.70
C SER A 123 12.27 6.61 -2.21
N VAL A 124 12.21 7.94 -2.14
CA VAL A 124 13.30 8.81 -2.56
C VAL A 124 13.73 9.71 -1.41
N TYR A 125 15.02 9.91 -1.27
CA TYR A 125 15.60 10.94 -0.44
C TYR A 125 16.79 11.58 -1.15
N HIS A 126 16.70 12.85 -1.48
CA HIS A 126 17.65 13.56 -2.34
C HIS A 126 17.89 12.84 -3.68
N ASN A 127 19.11 12.41 -3.94
CA ASN A 127 19.49 11.65 -5.14
C ASN A 127 19.54 10.14 -4.94
N LEU A 128 18.98 9.63 -3.85
CA LEU A 128 18.92 8.20 -3.57
C LEU A 128 17.50 7.68 -3.71
N LEU A 129 17.35 6.62 -4.49
CA LEU A 129 16.13 5.81 -4.58
C LEU A 129 16.35 4.51 -3.82
N PHE A 130 15.40 4.18 -2.97
CA PHE A 130 15.32 2.93 -2.24
C PHE A 130 14.23 2.06 -2.85
N ALA A 131 14.51 0.77 -3.02
CA ALA A 131 13.53 -0.20 -3.52
C ALA A 131 13.53 -1.46 -2.66
N SER A 132 12.36 -1.86 -2.21
CA SER A 132 12.12 -3.06 -1.41
C SER A 132 12.30 -4.34 -2.21
N GLY A 133 12.77 -5.41 -1.56
CA GLY A 133 12.84 -6.75 -2.14
C GLY A 133 12.62 -7.83 -1.09
N GLU A 134 11.66 -8.73 -1.34
CA GLU A 134 11.39 -9.86 -0.45
C GLU A 134 11.17 -11.19 -1.19
N ALA A 135 10.98 -11.12 -2.52
CA ALA A 135 10.69 -12.30 -3.32
C ALA A 135 11.79 -13.37 -3.20
N PRO A 136 11.44 -14.66 -3.12
CA PRO A 136 12.41 -15.74 -3.02
C PRO A 136 13.26 -15.90 -4.30
N ASN A 137 12.80 -15.34 -5.42
CA ASN A 137 13.49 -15.36 -6.72
C ASN A 137 14.18 -14.04 -7.07
N GLY A 138 14.11 -12.99 -6.24
CA GLY A 138 14.84 -11.74 -6.44
C GLY A 138 16.36 -11.95 -6.39
N ARG A 139 17.09 -11.25 -7.27
CA ARG A 139 18.54 -11.39 -7.40
C ARG A 139 19.28 -10.09 -7.11
N ILE A 140 20.49 -10.20 -6.58
CA ILE A 140 21.39 -9.04 -6.34
C ILE A 140 21.73 -8.32 -7.65
N ASP A 141 21.93 -9.07 -8.73
CA ASP A 141 22.32 -8.55 -10.04
C ASP A 141 21.14 -8.08 -10.92
N CYS A 142 19.93 -8.03 -10.37
CA CYS A 142 18.70 -7.65 -11.07
C CYS A 142 18.35 -8.53 -12.30
N SER A 143 18.99 -9.68 -12.48
CA SER A 143 18.63 -10.55 -13.61
C SER A 143 17.29 -11.26 -13.39
N THR A 144 16.63 -11.60 -14.50
CA THR A 144 15.28 -12.18 -14.53
C THR A 144 15.26 -13.71 -14.42
N GLN A 145 16.42 -14.37 -14.34
CA GLN A 145 16.51 -15.83 -14.28
C GLN A 145 16.04 -16.45 -12.94
N GLY A 146 15.79 -15.60 -11.94
CA GLY A 146 15.34 -16.03 -10.63
C GLY A 146 16.45 -16.75 -9.81
N VAL A 147 16.05 -17.34 -8.69
CA VAL A 147 16.90 -18.10 -7.76
C VAL A 147 16.23 -19.42 -7.43
N PRO A 148 16.58 -20.54 -8.10
CA PRO A 148 15.94 -21.84 -7.91
C PRO A 148 16.33 -22.52 -6.58
N ASP A 149 17.49 -22.20 -6.03
CA ASP A 149 17.99 -22.85 -4.82
C ASP A 149 17.29 -22.33 -3.56
N THR A 150 17.06 -23.19 -2.58
CA THR A 150 16.49 -22.82 -1.28
C THR A 150 17.44 -21.94 -0.46
N VAL A 151 18.75 -22.07 -0.66
CA VAL A 151 19.81 -21.25 -0.05
C VAL A 151 20.69 -20.74 -1.17
N SER A 152 20.79 -19.42 -1.33
CA SER A 152 21.61 -18.82 -2.39
C SER A 152 22.18 -17.48 -1.95
N LYS A 153 23.45 -17.26 -2.24
CA LYS A 153 24.14 -15.98 -2.04
C LYS A 153 23.75 -14.92 -3.09
N ASP A 154 23.17 -15.34 -4.21
CA ASP A 154 22.70 -14.45 -5.29
C ASP A 154 21.33 -13.84 -4.96
N ARG A 155 20.62 -14.39 -3.96
CA ARG A 155 19.29 -13.88 -3.60
C ARG A 155 19.38 -12.55 -2.90
N LEU A 156 18.59 -11.57 -3.37
CA LEU A 156 18.31 -10.35 -2.64
C LEU A 156 17.02 -10.47 -1.85
N ARG A 157 17.10 -10.14 -0.57
CA ARG A 157 15.98 -9.78 0.31
C ARG A 157 16.42 -8.64 1.21
N GLY A 158 15.79 -7.49 1.08
CA GLY A 158 16.14 -6.27 1.80
C GLY A 158 15.92 -5.03 0.96
N ILE A 159 16.85 -4.09 0.98
CA ILE A 159 16.75 -2.81 0.29
C ILE A 159 17.83 -2.68 -0.77
N ARG A 160 17.42 -2.32 -1.99
CA ARG A 160 18.32 -1.83 -3.04
C ARG A 160 18.42 -0.32 -2.95
N ILE A 161 19.60 0.21 -3.08
CA ILE A 161 19.86 1.66 -3.11
C ILE A 161 20.42 2.03 -4.48
N PHE A 162 19.76 3.01 -5.12
CA PHE A 162 20.19 3.52 -6.42
C PHE A 162 20.57 4.99 -6.30
N ASP A 163 21.64 5.38 -6.96
CA ASP A 163 21.93 6.78 -7.25
C ASP A 163 21.14 7.19 -8.49
N ILE A 164 20.27 8.19 -8.31
CA ILE A 164 19.41 8.78 -9.35
C ILE A 164 19.82 10.21 -9.70
N SER A 165 21.06 10.60 -9.45
CA SER A 165 21.61 11.91 -9.91
C SER A 165 21.43 12.09 -11.41
N ASP A 166 21.54 11.02 -12.18
CA ASP A 166 21.03 10.91 -13.55
C ASP A 166 19.81 10.00 -13.54
N ILE A 167 18.62 10.61 -13.47
CA ILE A 167 17.37 9.88 -13.31
C ILE A 167 17.02 9.00 -14.53
N ALA A 168 17.61 9.28 -15.69
CA ALA A 168 17.46 8.44 -16.88
C ALA A 168 18.31 7.17 -16.82
N HIS A 169 19.35 7.14 -16.00
CA HIS A 169 20.29 6.04 -15.86
C HIS A 169 20.58 5.73 -14.39
N PRO A 170 19.58 5.25 -13.62
CA PRO A 170 19.75 4.88 -12.21
C PRO A 170 20.89 3.85 -12.04
N LYS A 171 21.73 4.04 -11.01
CA LYS A 171 22.85 3.15 -10.72
C LYS A 171 22.64 2.46 -9.38
N ASN A 172 22.55 1.14 -9.34
CA ASN A 172 22.56 0.41 -8.07
C ASN A 172 23.92 0.62 -7.38
N VAL A 173 23.91 1.26 -6.20
CA VAL A 173 25.12 1.58 -5.42
C VAL A 173 25.28 0.71 -4.18
N ALA A 174 24.18 0.15 -3.66
CA ALA A 174 24.21 -0.78 -2.54
C ALA A 174 23.01 -1.75 -2.55
N ASN A 175 23.22 -2.89 -1.90
CA ASN A 175 22.19 -3.90 -1.65
C ASN A 175 22.28 -4.33 -0.18
N VAL A 176 21.40 -3.80 0.68
CA VAL A 176 21.39 -4.13 2.10
C VAL A 176 20.51 -5.36 2.30
N GLN A 177 21.13 -6.46 2.70
CA GLN A 177 20.45 -7.72 2.96
C GLN A 177 19.84 -7.73 4.36
N THR A 178 18.58 -8.13 4.49
CA THR A 178 17.87 -8.30 5.75
C THR A 178 17.43 -9.75 5.94
N CYS A 179 17.12 -10.12 7.18
CA CYS A 179 16.75 -11.51 7.47
C CYS A 179 15.35 -11.89 6.96
N ARG A 180 14.47 -10.92 6.78
CA ARG A 180 13.07 -11.14 6.39
C ARG A 180 12.67 -10.41 5.10
N GLY A 181 13.63 -9.82 4.39
CA GLY A 181 13.33 -9.01 3.22
C GLY A 181 12.63 -7.70 3.59
N SER A 182 12.17 -7.01 2.59
CA SER A 182 11.40 -5.77 2.72
C SER A 182 10.18 -5.86 1.80
N HIS A 183 9.00 -5.90 2.39
CA HIS A 183 7.73 -5.76 1.68
C HIS A 183 7.51 -4.29 1.35
N THR A 184 7.49 -3.47 2.40
CA THR A 184 7.53 -2.03 2.38
C THR A 184 8.69 -1.53 3.23
N HIS A 185 9.05 -0.26 3.06
CA HIS A 185 10.04 0.39 3.90
C HIS A 185 9.69 1.87 4.05
N THR A 186 10.24 2.48 5.09
CA THR A 186 9.98 3.89 5.37
C THR A 186 11.29 4.63 5.55
N VAL A 187 11.49 5.68 4.78
CA VAL A 187 12.62 6.60 4.94
C VAL A 187 12.37 7.50 6.14
N VAL A 188 13.34 7.58 7.04
CA VAL A 188 13.27 8.34 8.28
C VAL A 188 14.45 9.29 8.38
N THR A 189 14.15 10.58 8.54
CA THR A 189 15.17 11.61 8.80
C THR A 189 15.34 11.83 10.29
N ASP A 190 16.58 12.08 10.73
CA ASP A 190 16.88 12.54 12.07
C ASP A 190 17.32 14.01 11.98
N PRO A 191 16.59 14.96 12.60
CA PRO A 191 16.99 16.37 12.57
C PRO A 191 18.35 16.65 13.24
N ASN A 192 18.85 15.71 14.05
CA ASN A 192 20.15 15.80 14.71
C ASN A 192 21.28 15.10 13.93
N ASP A 193 20.97 14.36 12.87
CA ASP A 193 21.93 13.64 12.02
C ASP A 193 21.65 13.87 10.54
N THR A 194 22.15 14.97 10.02
CA THR A 194 22.00 15.35 8.60
C THR A 194 22.99 14.65 7.67
N ALA A 195 23.92 13.85 8.20
CA ALA A 195 24.88 13.08 7.40
C ALA A 195 24.31 11.71 6.96
N ASN A 196 23.27 11.25 7.63
CA ASN A 196 22.65 9.95 7.37
C ASN A 196 21.14 10.08 7.15
N VAL A 197 20.58 9.07 6.52
CA VAL A 197 19.15 8.79 6.49
C VAL A 197 18.95 7.36 6.99
N TYR A 198 17.80 7.10 7.57
CA TYR A 198 17.47 5.80 8.15
C TYR A 198 16.31 5.16 7.38
N ILE A 199 16.28 3.83 7.37
CA ILE A 199 15.22 3.07 6.72
C ILE A 199 14.66 2.07 7.72
N TYR A 200 13.37 2.15 8.00
CA TYR A 200 12.64 1.12 8.76
C TYR A 200 12.15 0.05 7.79
N VAL A 201 12.52 -1.19 8.06
CA VAL A 201 12.12 -2.36 7.28
C VAL A 201 11.21 -3.23 8.12
N SER A 202 9.98 -3.41 7.66
CA SER A 202 8.93 -4.13 8.41
C SER A 202 9.15 -5.64 8.52
N GLY A 203 9.86 -6.25 7.56
CA GLY A 203 10.30 -7.64 7.62
C GLY A 203 9.16 -8.65 7.52
N SER A 204 8.43 -8.70 6.41
CA SER A 204 7.21 -9.51 6.24
C SER A 204 7.46 -10.94 5.78
N ALA A 205 8.52 -11.21 5.04
CA ALA A 205 8.81 -12.55 4.52
C ALA A 205 9.26 -13.54 5.62
N PRO A 206 9.21 -14.85 5.38
CA PRO A 206 9.80 -15.85 6.26
C PRO A 206 11.29 -15.59 6.51
N VAL A 207 11.75 -15.82 7.74
CA VAL A 207 13.17 -15.66 8.10
C VAL A 207 14.06 -16.53 7.20
N ARG A 208 15.12 -15.97 6.68
CA ARG A 208 16.12 -16.65 5.83
C ARG A 208 16.91 -17.69 6.64
N SER A 209 17.41 -18.71 5.95
CA SER A 209 18.36 -19.64 6.52
C SER A 209 19.65 -18.92 6.97
N PRO A 210 20.22 -19.23 8.13
CA PRO A 210 21.54 -18.71 8.52
C PRO A 210 22.66 -19.13 7.56
N ASN A 211 22.45 -20.18 6.76
CA ASN A 211 23.39 -20.57 5.68
C ASN A 211 23.34 -19.58 4.48
N GLU A 212 22.24 -18.86 4.31
CA GLU A 212 22.09 -17.83 3.29
C GLU A 212 22.56 -16.48 3.80
N LEU A 213 22.12 -16.07 4.99
CA LEU A 213 22.55 -14.86 5.66
C LEU A 213 22.87 -15.16 7.12
N VAL A 214 24.12 -15.02 7.49
CA VAL A 214 24.60 -15.29 8.86
C VAL A 214 23.89 -14.37 9.85
N GLY A 215 23.52 -14.90 11.01
CA GLY A 215 22.85 -14.17 12.08
C GLY A 215 21.33 -14.20 12.02
N CYS A 216 20.70 -14.71 10.95
CA CYS A 216 19.26 -14.87 10.89
C CYS A 216 18.78 -16.08 11.71
N SER A 217 17.81 -15.86 12.58
CA SER A 217 17.20 -16.91 13.40
C SER A 217 15.68 -16.80 13.39
N ALA A 218 15.02 -17.92 13.04
CA ALA A 218 13.56 -18.06 13.09
C ALA A 218 13.05 -18.68 14.40
N LEU A 219 13.94 -18.94 15.35
CA LEU A 219 13.58 -19.43 16.68
C LEU A 219 12.85 -18.37 17.49
N MET A 220 12.06 -18.78 18.48
CA MET A 220 11.40 -17.82 19.37
C MET A 220 12.44 -17.09 20.24
N PRO A 221 12.16 -15.85 20.70
CA PRO A 221 13.12 -15.06 21.49
C PRO A 221 13.59 -15.71 22.81
N ASP A 222 12.80 -16.61 23.38
CA ASP A 222 13.16 -17.42 24.55
C ASP A 222 14.13 -18.57 24.21
N GLN A 223 14.23 -18.96 22.95
CA GLN A 223 15.14 -19.98 22.45
C GLN A 223 16.42 -19.37 21.86
N ASP A 224 16.32 -18.19 21.25
CA ASP A 224 17.45 -17.45 20.68
C ASP A 224 17.23 -15.94 20.82
N PRO A 225 18.07 -15.22 21.57
CA PRO A 225 17.97 -13.77 21.73
C PRO A 225 18.18 -13.00 20.41
N ASN A 226 18.78 -13.64 19.40
CA ASN A 226 18.95 -13.08 18.06
C ASN A 226 17.77 -13.39 17.12
N SER A 227 16.64 -13.84 17.67
CA SER A 227 15.42 -14.08 16.88
C SER A 227 15.06 -12.87 16.01
N GLU A 228 14.72 -13.10 14.75
CA GLU A 228 14.22 -12.09 13.83
C GLU A 228 12.69 -11.92 13.88
N LEU A 229 12.05 -12.54 14.85
CA LEU A 229 10.62 -12.39 15.12
C LEU A 229 10.38 -11.22 16.10
N PHE A 230 9.22 -10.58 15.98
CA PHE A 230 8.75 -9.49 16.87
C PHE A 230 9.52 -8.18 16.79
N ARG A 231 10.25 -7.95 15.72
CA ARG A 231 11.10 -6.76 15.54
C ARG A 231 11.06 -6.25 14.11
N ILE A 232 11.53 -5.03 13.93
CA ILE A 232 11.87 -4.46 12.62
C ILE A 232 13.39 -4.35 12.50
N GLU A 233 13.88 -4.10 11.29
CA GLU A 233 15.29 -3.79 11.04
C GLU A 233 15.43 -2.30 10.71
N VAL A 234 16.40 -1.63 11.34
CA VAL A 234 16.74 -0.23 11.06
C VAL A 234 18.04 -0.21 10.27
N ILE A 235 18.02 0.33 9.07
CA ILE A 235 19.17 0.50 8.20
C ILE A 235 19.64 1.95 8.31
N GLN A 236 20.95 2.16 8.48
CA GLN A 236 21.59 3.46 8.36
C GLN A 236 22.23 3.60 6.98
N VAL A 237 22.01 4.74 6.34
CA VAL A 237 22.55 5.06 5.02
C VAL A 237 23.29 6.39 5.11
N SER A 238 24.61 6.36 4.90
CA SER A 238 25.40 7.58 4.80
C SER A 238 25.10 8.28 3.47
N LEU A 239 24.76 9.56 3.50
CA LEU A 239 24.47 10.33 2.29
C LEU A 239 25.72 10.55 1.43
N ALA A 240 26.92 10.63 2.04
CA ALA A 240 28.19 10.75 1.33
C ALA A 240 28.71 9.40 0.81
N HIS A 241 28.35 8.29 1.45
CA HIS A 241 28.82 6.95 1.19
C HIS A 241 27.70 5.92 1.25
N PRO A 242 26.69 5.99 0.35
CA PRO A 242 25.53 5.09 0.38
C PRO A 242 25.91 3.61 0.19
N GLU A 243 27.07 3.32 -0.40
CA GLU A 243 27.63 1.97 -0.53
C GLU A 243 27.99 1.32 0.82
N GLN A 244 28.07 2.11 1.91
CA GLN A 244 28.34 1.62 3.26
C GLN A 244 27.06 1.37 4.08
N ALA A 245 25.89 1.47 3.46
CA ALA A 245 24.63 1.21 4.10
C ALA A 245 24.58 -0.18 4.77
N HIS A 246 24.06 -0.24 6.00
CA HIS A 246 24.03 -1.47 6.79
C HIS A 246 22.88 -1.49 7.80
N VAL A 247 22.52 -2.67 8.26
CA VAL A 247 21.56 -2.81 9.38
C VAL A 247 22.23 -2.33 10.66
N LEU A 248 21.71 -1.24 11.22
CA LEU A 248 22.22 -0.61 12.43
C LEU A 248 21.65 -1.27 13.70
N GLY A 249 20.37 -1.61 13.70
CA GLY A 249 19.66 -2.15 14.86
C GLY A 249 18.41 -2.94 14.49
N LYS A 250 17.87 -3.64 15.49
CA LYS A 250 16.71 -4.52 15.35
C LYS A 250 15.76 -4.35 16.55
N PRO A 251 15.08 -3.20 16.69
CA PRO A 251 14.21 -2.91 17.83
C PRO A 251 13.00 -3.85 17.89
N ALA A 252 12.73 -4.39 19.09
CA ALA A 252 11.68 -5.39 19.32
C ALA A 252 10.32 -4.73 19.60
N ILE A 253 9.82 -3.92 18.66
CA ILE A 253 8.59 -3.12 18.84
C ILE A 253 7.32 -3.97 19.00
N LEU A 254 7.35 -5.24 18.64
CA LEU A 254 6.21 -6.17 18.72
C LEU A 254 6.27 -7.09 19.95
N ALA A 255 7.35 -7.01 20.75
CA ALA A 255 7.51 -7.87 21.92
C ALA A 255 6.36 -7.71 22.92
N GLY A 256 5.88 -8.85 23.47
CA GLY A 256 4.82 -8.89 24.48
C GLY A 256 3.39 -8.67 23.96
N LEU A 257 3.18 -8.46 22.66
CA LEU A 257 1.84 -8.49 22.07
C LEU A 257 1.36 -9.95 21.92
N THR A 258 0.06 -10.16 22.11
CA THR A 258 -0.57 -11.47 21.96
C THR A 258 -1.29 -11.57 20.62
N ALA A 259 -1.46 -12.79 20.10
CA ALA A 259 -2.25 -13.03 18.90
C ALA A 259 -3.70 -12.55 19.12
N ARG A 260 -4.25 -11.82 18.15
CA ARG A 260 -5.65 -11.42 18.14
C ARG A 260 -6.48 -12.48 17.43
N GLN A 261 -7.76 -12.58 17.84
CA GLN A 261 -8.71 -13.39 17.08
C GLN A 261 -9.02 -12.67 15.77
N SER A 262 -8.97 -13.42 14.67
CA SER A 262 -9.51 -12.94 13.40
C SER A 262 -11.04 -12.99 13.46
N HIS A 263 -11.71 -12.05 12.76
CA HIS A 263 -13.15 -12.15 12.56
C HIS A 263 -13.51 -13.32 11.62
N ALA A 264 -14.79 -13.69 11.59
CA ALA A 264 -15.30 -14.70 10.66
C ALA A 264 -15.34 -14.16 9.21
N GLU A 265 -15.20 -15.08 8.26
CA GLU A 265 -15.42 -14.78 6.83
C GLU A 265 -16.92 -14.52 6.55
N ALA A 266 -17.19 -13.79 5.45
CA ALA A 266 -18.55 -13.57 5.00
C ALA A 266 -19.22 -14.91 4.58
N PRO A 267 -20.51 -15.13 4.90
CA PRO A 267 -21.21 -16.37 4.53
C PRO A 267 -21.16 -16.68 3.02
N GLU A 268 -21.21 -15.65 2.18
CA GLU A 268 -21.11 -15.76 0.72
C GLU A 268 -19.73 -16.28 0.28
N ASP A 269 -18.67 -15.85 0.94
CA ASP A 269 -17.31 -16.29 0.64
C ASP A 269 -17.08 -17.73 1.10
N ILE A 270 -17.62 -18.10 2.25
CA ILE A 270 -17.60 -19.48 2.73
C ILE A 270 -18.32 -20.39 1.71
N ALA A 271 -19.49 -19.99 1.24
CA ALA A 271 -20.26 -20.75 0.25
C ALA A 271 -19.52 -20.83 -1.11
N ALA A 272 -18.94 -19.72 -1.59
CA ALA A 272 -18.15 -19.68 -2.81
C ALA A 272 -16.90 -20.56 -2.73
N ALA A 273 -16.17 -20.49 -1.61
CA ALA A 273 -15.00 -21.32 -1.35
C ALA A 273 -15.35 -22.80 -1.32
N ALA A 274 -16.45 -23.20 -0.65
CA ALA A 274 -16.92 -24.57 -0.60
C ALA A 274 -17.28 -25.11 -1.99
N LYS A 275 -17.94 -24.30 -2.83
CA LYS A 275 -18.25 -24.65 -4.23
C LYS A 275 -16.98 -24.84 -5.04
N ALA A 276 -16.05 -23.88 -4.99
CA ALA A 276 -14.76 -23.97 -5.69
C ALA A 276 -13.95 -25.19 -5.25
N ALA A 277 -13.95 -25.50 -3.95
CA ALA A 277 -13.28 -26.67 -3.39
C ALA A 277 -13.89 -27.98 -3.92
N ALA A 278 -15.22 -28.08 -3.98
CA ALA A 278 -15.91 -29.23 -4.54
C ALA A 278 -15.56 -29.45 -6.04
N GLU A 279 -15.56 -28.38 -6.83
CA GLU A 279 -15.17 -28.42 -8.25
C GLU A 279 -13.69 -28.81 -8.42
N ALA A 280 -12.79 -28.28 -7.59
CA ALA A 280 -11.38 -28.61 -7.62
C ALA A 280 -11.16 -30.08 -7.28
N ARG A 281 -11.82 -30.62 -6.24
CA ARG A 281 -11.75 -32.06 -5.89
C ARG A 281 -12.23 -32.95 -7.04
N ALA A 282 -13.32 -32.58 -7.69
CA ALA A 282 -13.84 -33.34 -8.82
C ALA A 282 -12.84 -33.43 -10.00
N LYS A 283 -11.98 -32.42 -10.12
CA LYS A 283 -10.89 -32.35 -11.12
C LYS A 283 -9.54 -32.90 -10.59
N GLY A 284 -9.52 -33.49 -9.39
CA GLY A 284 -8.29 -34.00 -8.78
C GLY A 284 -7.40 -32.94 -8.12
N GLY A 285 -7.90 -31.72 -7.91
CA GLY A 285 -7.22 -30.64 -7.20
C GLY A 285 -7.01 -30.92 -5.71
N PHE A 286 -6.29 -30.05 -5.03
CA PHE A 286 -5.98 -30.13 -3.60
C PHE A 286 -6.73 -29.05 -2.83
N THR A 287 -7.36 -29.43 -1.73
CA THR A 287 -8.14 -28.54 -0.85
C THR A 287 -7.75 -28.76 0.61
N ALA A 288 -7.93 -27.74 1.45
CA ALA A 288 -7.78 -27.83 2.89
C ALA A 288 -8.79 -26.91 3.59
N THR A 289 -9.05 -27.17 4.87
CA THR A 289 -9.89 -26.30 5.71
C THR A 289 -9.03 -25.26 6.41
N VAL A 290 -9.39 -23.98 6.24
CA VAL A 290 -8.75 -22.83 6.89
C VAL A 290 -9.85 -21.98 7.52
N HIS A 291 -9.74 -21.68 8.82
CA HIS A 291 -10.73 -20.91 9.59
C HIS A 291 -12.19 -21.36 9.39
N GLY A 292 -12.38 -22.67 9.22
CA GLY A 292 -13.71 -23.25 9.02
C GLY A 292 -14.22 -23.25 7.57
N ALA A 293 -13.52 -22.61 6.64
CA ALA A 293 -13.81 -22.64 5.21
C ALA A 293 -12.90 -23.63 4.47
N GLU A 294 -13.46 -24.43 3.56
CA GLU A 294 -12.66 -25.25 2.67
C GLU A 294 -12.19 -24.43 1.48
N ILE A 295 -10.88 -24.35 1.27
CA ILE A 295 -10.24 -23.58 0.22
C ILE A 295 -9.50 -24.47 -0.79
N VAL A 296 -9.36 -23.99 -2.02
CA VAL A 296 -8.50 -24.60 -3.05
C VAL A 296 -7.06 -24.14 -2.83
N LEU A 297 -6.13 -25.11 -2.81
CA LEU A 297 -4.71 -24.79 -2.68
C LEU A 297 -4.08 -24.57 -4.06
N GLY A 298 -3.37 -23.45 -4.19
CA GLY A 298 -2.74 -23.07 -5.44
C GLY A 298 -1.64 -24.04 -5.90
N PRO A 299 -1.41 -24.16 -7.23
CA PRO A 299 -0.45 -25.11 -7.80
C PRO A 299 0.97 -24.90 -7.30
N GLY A 300 1.39 -23.68 -7.04
CA GLY A 300 2.73 -23.38 -6.51
C GLY A 300 2.93 -23.90 -5.08
N PHE A 301 1.92 -23.80 -4.21
CA PHE A 301 1.97 -24.41 -2.87
C PHE A 301 2.03 -25.93 -2.96
N VAL A 302 1.11 -26.51 -3.73
CA VAL A 302 1.02 -27.97 -3.91
C VAL A 302 2.30 -28.52 -4.51
N GLY A 303 2.89 -27.85 -5.50
CA GLY A 303 4.17 -28.23 -6.12
C GLY A 303 5.30 -28.32 -5.09
N ARG A 304 5.48 -27.28 -4.28
CA ARG A 304 6.51 -27.30 -3.22
C ARG A 304 6.32 -28.43 -2.19
N GLN A 305 5.07 -28.76 -1.83
CA GLN A 305 4.80 -29.85 -0.91
C GLN A 305 5.11 -31.22 -1.56
N LEU A 306 4.76 -31.39 -2.83
CA LEU A 306 5.09 -32.61 -3.59
C LEU A 306 6.60 -32.79 -3.72
N ASP A 307 7.34 -31.74 -4.04
CA ASP A 307 8.81 -31.77 -4.12
C ASP A 307 9.43 -32.17 -2.76
N SER A 308 8.86 -31.69 -1.67
CA SER A 308 9.29 -32.07 -0.31
C SER A 308 9.07 -33.55 -0.04
N ILE A 309 7.96 -34.12 -0.50
CA ILE A 309 7.67 -35.54 -0.38
C ILE A 309 8.64 -36.38 -1.23
N VAL A 310 8.89 -35.96 -2.49
CA VAL A 310 9.86 -36.61 -3.38
C VAL A 310 11.26 -36.63 -2.75
N LYS A 311 11.70 -35.50 -2.19
CA LYS A 311 12.99 -35.39 -1.49
C LYS A 311 13.03 -36.30 -0.23
N ALA A 312 11.96 -36.33 0.56
CA ALA A 312 11.90 -37.15 1.79
C ALA A 312 12.06 -38.66 1.50
N ARG A 313 11.55 -39.16 0.37
CA ARG A 313 11.75 -40.54 -0.06
C ARG A 313 13.04 -40.78 -0.85
N GLN A 314 13.95 -39.78 -0.89
CA GLN A 314 15.21 -39.82 -1.66
C GLN A 314 14.99 -40.05 -3.17
N GLY A 315 13.82 -39.64 -3.69
CA GLY A 315 13.46 -39.75 -5.10
C GLY A 315 14.04 -38.63 -5.94
N THR A 316 14.16 -38.90 -7.24
CA THR A 316 14.52 -37.91 -8.26
C THR A 316 13.42 -37.89 -9.33
N GLY A 317 13.19 -36.72 -9.96
CA GLY A 317 12.21 -36.57 -11.02
C GLY A 317 10.85 -36.02 -10.56
N ALA A 318 9.88 -36.00 -11.46
CA ALA A 318 8.56 -35.45 -11.20
C ALA A 318 7.77 -36.25 -10.15
N PRO A 319 6.89 -35.59 -9.37
CA PRO A 319 6.00 -36.25 -8.43
C PRO A 319 5.10 -37.30 -9.11
N THR A 320 4.87 -38.41 -8.45
CA THR A 320 4.03 -39.51 -8.90
C THR A 320 2.63 -39.48 -8.28
N GLY A 321 1.74 -40.38 -8.74
CA GLY A 321 0.44 -40.57 -8.09
C GLY A 321 0.52 -41.01 -6.63
N VAL A 322 1.59 -41.76 -6.23
CA VAL A 322 1.85 -42.16 -4.85
C VAL A 322 2.21 -40.94 -4.01
N ASP A 323 3.03 -40.03 -4.54
CA ASP A 323 3.41 -38.79 -3.86
C ASP A 323 2.18 -37.88 -3.67
N SER A 324 1.33 -37.79 -4.67
CA SER A 324 0.05 -37.06 -4.61
C SER A 324 -0.89 -37.63 -3.55
N ALA A 325 -0.98 -38.97 -3.41
CA ALA A 325 -1.78 -39.62 -2.38
C ALA A 325 -1.21 -39.37 -0.98
N ALA A 326 0.11 -39.43 -0.84
CA ALA A 326 0.79 -39.11 0.42
C ALA A 326 0.56 -37.66 0.84
N LEU A 327 0.64 -36.71 -0.12
CA LEU A 327 0.32 -35.32 0.15
C LEU A 327 -1.13 -35.16 0.61
N ARG A 328 -2.11 -35.75 -0.06
CA ARG A 328 -3.53 -35.65 0.36
C ARG A 328 -3.73 -36.10 1.81
N THR A 329 -3.03 -37.15 2.25
CA THR A 329 -3.11 -37.64 3.62
C THR A 329 -2.50 -36.63 4.63
N ALA A 330 -1.38 -36.01 4.28
CA ALA A 330 -0.66 -35.10 5.18
C ALA A 330 -1.16 -33.65 5.15
N LEU A 331 -1.90 -33.26 4.09
CA LEU A 331 -2.13 -31.90 3.69
C LEU A 331 -2.78 -31.03 4.75
N GLN A 332 -3.87 -31.51 5.39
CA GLN A 332 -4.54 -30.74 6.43
C GLN A 332 -3.60 -30.46 7.60
N GLY A 333 -2.83 -31.45 8.05
CA GLY A 333 -1.86 -31.26 9.12
C GLY A 333 -0.71 -30.30 8.75
N ILE A 334 -0.35 -30.20 7.47
CA ILE A 334 0.62 -29.21 6.98
C ILE A 334 0.00 -27.81 7.05
N VAL A 335 -1.22 -27.67 6.54
CA VAL A 335 -1.95 -26.39 6.53
C VAL A 335 -2.22 -25.92 7.96
N ASP A 336 -2.67 -26.81 8.85
CA ASP A 336 -2.93 -26.48 10.25
C ASP A 336 -1.69 -25.92 10.96
N LYS A 337 -0.50 -26.44 10.69
CA LYS A 337 0.75 -25.93 11.25
C LYS A 337 1.13 -24.55 10.72
N ILE A 338 0.72 -24.23 9.49
CA ILE A 338 0.97 -22.92 8.87
C ILE A 338 -0.02 -21.88 9.41
N VAL A 339 -1.30 -22.23 9.43
CA VAL A 339 -2.39 -21.33 9.83
C VAL A 339 -2.47 -21.18 11.35
N ASN A 340 -2.20 -22.27 12.08
CA ASN A 340 -2.18 -22.32 13.53
C ASN A 340 -0.81 -22.82 14.01
N PRO A 341 0.23 -21.98 13.95
CA PRO A 341 1.54 -22.39 14.44
C PRO A 341 1.44 -22.83 15.91
N PRO A 342 2.30 -23.77 16.34
CA PRO A 342 2.28 -24.27 17.71
C PRO A 342 2.30 -23.12 18.72
N SER A 343 1.48 -23.20 19.73
CA SER A 343 1.50 -22.24 20.84
C SER A 343 2.88 -22.27 21.52
N GLY A 344 3.39 -21.10 21.88
CA GLY A 344 4.59 -20.96 22.69
C GLY A 344 4.43 -21.56 24.10
N PRO A 345 5.47 -21.49 24.95
CA PRO A 345 5.38 -21.96 26.33
C PRO A 345 4.16 -21.37 27.06
N GLY A 346 3.40 -22.24 27.76
CA GLY A 346 2.17 -21.84 28.46
C GLY A 346 0.90 -21.79 27.59
N GLY A 347 0.92 -22.27 26.34
CA GLY A 347 -0.27 -22.33 25.48
C GLY A 347 -0.68 -20.98 24.88
N VAL A 348 0.13 -19.96 25.04
CA VAL A 348 -0.11 -18.63 24.46
C VAL A 348 0.31 -18.65 22.99
N ARG A 349 -0.60 -18.24 22.09
CA ARG A 349 -0.24 -18.02 20.69
C ARG A 349 0.77 -16.89 20.60
N PRO A 350 1.83 -17.02 19.78
CA PRO A 350 2.73 -15.90 19.52
C PRO A 350 1.93 -14.72 18.95
N GLY A 351 2.31 -13.51 19.35
CA GLY A 351 1.74 -12.27 18.84
C GLY A 351 2.18 -11.99 17.40
N PRO A 352 1.91 -10.78 16.89
CA PRO A 352 2.35 -10.38 15.57
C PRO A 352 3.87 -10.45 15.49
N THR A 353 4.40 -11.08 14.46
CA THR A 353 5.85 -11.23 14.27
C THR A 353 6.45 -10.21 13.32
N GLN A 354 5.62 -9.38 12.69
CA GLN A 354 5.99 -8.45 11.62
C GLN A 354 4.99 -7.30 11.54
N CYS A 355 5.42 -6.21 10.90
CA CYS A 355 4.54 -5.14 10.43
C CYS A 355 4.28 -5.28 8.91
N HIS A 356 3.28 -4.57 8.40
CA HIS A 356 3.14 -4.30 6.99
C HIS A 356 3.77 -2.93 6.70
N ASP A 357 3.13 -1.82 7.06
CA ASP A 357 3.68 -0.48 6.90
C ASP A 357 3.96 0.22 8.23
N ILE A 358 4.93 1.13 8.19
CA ILE A 358 5.21 2.10 9.25
C ILE A 358 5.27 3.49 8.62
N THR A 359 4.41 4.38 9.07
CA THR A 359 4.43 5.79 8.66
C THR A 359 5.07 6.63 9.76
N VAL A 360 5.99 7.53 9.39
CA VAL A 360 6.73 8.34 10.35
C VAL A 360 6.33 9.80 10.28
N TYR A 361 6.35 10.46 11.45
CA TYR A 361 6.20 11.90 11.58
C TYR A 361 7.36 12.45 12.42
N PRO A 362 8.57 12.61 11.82
CA PRO A 362 9.78 12.95 12.55
C PRO A 362 9.69 14.28 13.31
N ALA A 363 8.96 15.26 12.76
CA ALA A 363 8.82 16.59 13.38
C ALA A 363 8.20 16.56 14.79
N ILE A 364 7.42 15.54 15.12
CA ILE A 364 6.81 15.35 16.44
C ILE A 364 7.34 14.09 17.15
N GLY A 365 8.32 13.39 16.56
CA GLY A 365 8.94 12.20 17.13
C GLY A 365 8.03 10.98 17.20
N LEU A 366 7.01 10.88 16.36
CA LEU A 366 6.05 9.77 16.36
C LEU A 366 6.09 8.96 15.06
N ALA A 367 5.74 7.68 15.16
CA ALA A 367 5.40 6.83 14.03
C ALA A 367 4.16 5.97 14.31
N GLY A 368 3.41 5.67 13.25
CA GLY A 368 2.28 4.74 13.25
C GLY A 368 2.66 3.45 12.55
N GLY A 369 2.50 2.29 13.19
CA GLY A 369 2.80 0.99 12.60
C GLY A 369 1.53 0.15 12.44
N ALA A 370 1.29 -0.38 11.24
CA ALA A 370 0.25 -1.37 10.99
C ALA A 370 0.87 -2.77 11.04
N CYS A 371 0.60 -3.53 12.09
CA CYS A 371 1.42 -4.68 12.46
C CYS A 371 0.58 -5.87 12.90
N GLY A 372 0.40 -6.87 12.05
CA GLY A 372 -0.07 -8.21 12.38
C GLY A 372 -1.24 -8.31 13.39
N GLY A 373 -2.29 -7.50 13.22
CA GLY A 373 -3.46 -7.47 14.11
C GLY A 373 -3.49 -6.28 15.09
N TYR A 374 -2.55 -5.32 14.93
CA TYR A 374 -2.44 -4.13 15.78
C TYR A 374 -2.09 -2.88 14.98
N GLY A 375 -2.67 -1.74 15.41
CA GLY A 375 -2.13 -0.41 15.13
C GLY A 375 -1.21 0.00 16.29
N LEU A 376 0.02 0.37 15.98
CA LEU A 376 1.04 0.76 16.95
C LEU A 376 1.29 2.26 16.90
N LEU A 377 1.51 2.88 18.04
CA LEU A 377 2.12 4.19 18.15
C LEU A 377 3.55 4.00 18.66
N LEU A 378 4.52 4.57 17.97
CA LEU A 378 5.94 4.45 18.27
C LEU A 378 6.53 5.82 18.60
N ASP A 379 7.41 5.87 19.60
CA ASP A 379 8.34 6.97 19.86
C ASP A 379 9.58 6.77 18.98
N ILE A 380 9.87 7.75 18.13
CA ILE A 380 11.01 7.78 17.22
C ILE A 380 11.95 8.96 17.47
N HIS A 381 11.92 9.58 18.66
CA HIS A 381 12.92 10.61 19.02
C HIS A 381 14.36 10.06 18.95
N ASN A 382 14.54 8.78 19.19
CA ASN A 382 15.75 8.06 18.81
C ASN A 382 15.44 7.21 17.56
N VAL A 383 15.74 7.73 16.40
CA VAL A 383 15.47 7.09 15.10
C VAL A 383 16.13 5.72 14.99
N ALA A 384 17.30 5.53 15.60
CA ALA A 384 18.04 4.25 15.58
C ALA A 384 17.40 3.15 16.45
N ASP A 385 16.57 3.52 17.45
CA ASP A 385 15.94 2.58 18.39
C ASP A 385 14.49 3.00 18.69
N PRO A 386 13.57 2.91 17.75
CA PRO A 386 12.15 3.22 17.93
C PRO A 386 11.52 2.33 19.00
N ARG A 387 10.61 2.90 19.80
CA ARG A 387 9.95 2.21 20.92
C ARG A 387 8.44 2.28 20.79
N ARG A 388 7.77 1.16 21.03
CA ARG A 388 6.32 1.15 21.10
C ARG A 388 5.84 1.83 22.37
N ILE A 389 4.97 2.85 22.24
CA ILE A 389 4.32 3.55 23.35
C ILE A 389 2.85 3.14 23.51
N ALA A 390 2.15 2.81 22.42
CA ALA A 390 0.78 2.30 22.48
C ALA A 390 0.53 1.22 21.43
N ALA A 391 -0.52 0.44 21.66
CA ALA A 391 -1.04 -0.54 20.69
C ALA A 391 -2.56 -0.61 20.81
N VAL A 392 -3.26 -0.57 19.69
CA VAL A 392 -4.71 -0.79 19.57
C VAL A 392 -4.97 -2.00 18.68
N ALA A 393 -6.11 -2.63 18.87
CA ALA A 393 -6.57 -3.71 18.02
C ALA A 393 -8.05 -3.56 17.77
N ASP A 394 -8.51 -4.08 16.63
CA ASP A 394 -9.90 -4.06 16.22
C ASP A 394 -10.30 -5.46 15.74
N SER A 395 -11.42 -5.96 16.24
CA SER A 395 -11.94 -7.27 15.85
C SER A 395 -12.62 -7.25 14.47
N ASN A 396 -12.88 -6.08 13.89
CA ASN A 396 -13.38 -5.94 12.53
C ASN A 396 -12.28 -5.91 11.47
N PHE A 397 -11.02 -5.67 11.89
CA PHE A 397 -9.87 -5.67 10.98
C PHE A 397 -9.31 -7.08 10.77
N ALA A 398 -9.13 -7.45 9.52
CA ALA A 398 -8.47 -8.69 9.12
C ALA A 398 -6.97 -8.50 8.92
N PHE A 399 -6.58 -7.36 8.30
CA PHE A 399 -5.19 -7.12 7.92
C PHE A 399 -4.83 -5.65 8.09
N TRP A 400 -4.17 -5.32 9.19
CA TRP A 400 -3.64 -3.99 9.46
C TRP A 400 -2.53 -3.69 8.45
N HIS A 401 -2.77 -2.74 7.55
CA HIS A 401 -1.94 -2.52 6.37
C HIS A 401 -1.08 -1.27 6.47
N SER A 402 -1.68 -0.09 6.58
CA SER A 402 -0.95 1.18 6.63
C SER A 402 -1.48 2.12 7.70
N ALA A 403 -0.74 3.19 7.97
CA ALA A 403 -1.12 4.25 8.90
C ALA A 403 -0.93 5.62 8.23
N THR A 404 -1.77 6.59 8.57
CA THR A 404 -1.62 7.99 8.12
C THR A 404 -1.97 8.93 9.26
N PHE A 405 -1.03 9.81 9.63
CA PHE A 405 -1.30 10.89 10.57
C PHE A 405 -2.04 12.04 9.87
N ASN A 406 -2.84 12.80 10.62
CA ASN A 406 -3.34 14.09 10.17
C ASN A 406 -2.24 15.17 10.24
N ASN A 407 -2.57 16.41 9.82
CA ASN A 407 -1.58 17.49 9.66
C ASN A 407 -0.79 17.85 10.93
N ASP A 408 -1.34 17.65 12.13
CA ASP A 408 -0.71 18.01 13.41
C ASP A 408 -0.36 16.79 14.28
N GLY A 409 -0.61 15.58 13.82
CA GLY A 409 -0.36 14.34 14.55
C GLY A 409 -1.33 14.04 15.69
N SER A 410 -2.40 14.83 15.83
CA SER A 410 -3.45 14.60 16.85
C SER A 410 -4.40 13.45 16.48
N LYS A 411 -4.32 12.94 15.26
CA LYS A 411 -5.10 11.82 14.75
C LYS A 411 -4.22 10.88 13.93
N VAL A 412 -4.59 9.61 13.95
CA VAL A 412 -4.02 8.58 13.08
C VAL A 412 -5.14 7.71 12.52
N LEU A 413 -5.03 7.37 11.27
CA LEU A 413 -5.91 6.46 10.55
C LEU A 413 -5.12 5.20 10.24
N PHE A 414 -5.74 4.01 10.43
CA PHE A 414 -5.20 2.73 10.00
C PHE A 414 -6.11 2.10 8.97
N THR A 415 -5.54 1.41 7.99
CA THR A 415 -6.27 0.75 6.91
C THR A 415 -6.40 -0.75 7.16
N ASP A 416 -7.54 -1.35 6.79
CA ASP A 416 -7.77 -2.79 6.75
C ASP A 416 -7.73 -3.28 5.30
N GLU A 417 -6.62 -3.86 4.90
CA GLU A 417 -6.46 -4.50 3.59
C GLU A 417 -6.97 -5.95 3.62
N TRP A 418 -8.23 -6.14 3.95
CA TRP A 418 -8.78 -7.50 4.05
C TRP A 418 -8.57 -8.33 2.78
N GLY A 419 -7.90 -9.45 2.94
CA GLY A 419 -7.64 -10.39 1.86
C GLY A 419 -6.45 -10.01 0.98
N GLY A 420 -5.62 -9.02 1.40
CA GLY A 420 -4.43 -8.60 0.66
C GLY A 420 -4.78 -8.09 -0.75
N GLY A 421 -5.85 -7.32 -0.88
CA GLY A 421 -6.32 -6.81 -2.17
C GLY A 421 -6.88 -7.87 -3.14
N LEU A 422 -7.09 -9.12 -2.70
CA LEU A 422 -7.52 -10.24 -3.54
C LEU A 422 -8.95 -10.71 -3.26
N GLN A 423 -9.72 -9.95 -2.48
CA GLN A 423 -11.09 -10.31 -2.13
C GLN A 423 -12.02 -9.10 -2.27
N ALA A 424 -13.25 -9.35 -2.72
CA ALA A 424 -14.30 -8.34 -2.74
C ALA A 424 -14.74 -8.02 -1.30
N ARG A 425 -14.82 -6.72 -0.95
CA ARG A 425 -15.22 -6.26 0.41
C ARG A 425 -16.08 -4.99 0.39
N CYS A 426 -16.59 -4.60 -0.78
CA CYS A 426 -17.52 -3.50 -0.93
C CYS A 426 -18.87 -3.96 -1.50
N ARG A 427 -19.21 -5.24 -1.37
CA ARG A 427 -20.52 -5.74 -1.79
C ARG A 427 -21.61 -5.19 -0.88
N PRO A 428 -22.87 -5.07 -1.33
CA PRO A 428 -23.98 -4.62 -0.48
C PRO A 428 -24.19 -5.46 0.77
N THR A 429 -23.68 -6.69 0.80
CA THR A 429 -23.78 -7.65 1.91
C THR A 429 -22.60 -7.58 2.88
N ASP A 430 -21.50 -6.92 2.51
CA ASP A 430 -20.34 -6.77 3.38
C ASP A 430 -20.62 -5.73 4.49
N LYS A 431 -20.06 -5.98 5.66
CA LYS A 431 -20.15 -5.01 6.75
C LYS A 431 -19.33 -3.75 6.42
N PRO A 432 -19.82 -2.55 6.77
CA PRO A 432 -19.11 -1.31 6.47
C PRO A 432 -17.77 -1.18 7.21
N GLU A 433 -17.56 -1.89 8.32
CA GLU A 433 -16.31 -1.88 9.07
C GLU A 433 -15.22 -2.78 8.46
N TRP A 434 -15.58 -3.64 7.51
CA TRP A 434 -14.66 -4.59 6.89
C TRP A 434 -13.94 -4.00 5.68
N GLY A 435 -12.61 -4.09 5.66
CA GLY A 435 -11.79 -3.47 4.62
C GLY A 435 -11.91 -1.94 4.63
N ALA A 436 -12.09 -1.34 5.79
CA ALA A 436 -12.30 0.08 6.02
C ALA A 436 -11.07 0.74 6.66
N ASP A 437 -11.10 2.04 6.82
CA ASP A 437 -10.20 2.78 7.69
C ASP A 437 -10.76 2.83 9.11
N ALA A 438 -9.91 2.70 10.12
CA ALA A 438 -10.23 3.01 11.51
C ALA A 438 -9.50 4.28 11.94
N ILE A 439 -10.24 5.27 12.40
CA ILE A 439 -9.74 6.59 12.79
C ILE A 439 -9.62 6.67 14.30
N PHE A 440 -8.45 7.12 14.77
CA PHE A 440 -8.14 7.31 16.19
C PHE A 440 -7.67 8.74 16.43
N THR A 441 -8.05 9.31 17.59
CA THR A 441 -7.35 10.48 18.14
C THR A 441 -6.13 10.05 18.93
N VAL A 442 -5.06 10.86 18.86
CA VAL A 442 -3.79 10.64 19.56
C VAL A 442 -3.61 11.72 20.60
N ALA A 443 -3.52 11.36 21.87
CA ALA A 443 -3.27 12.26 22.97
C ALA A 443 -2.60 11.52 24.12
N HIS A 444 -1.59 12.14 24.76
CA HIS A 444 -0.89 11.60 25.93
C HIS A 444 -0.47 10.13 25.73
N ASP A 445 0.20 9.85 24.60
CA ASP A 445 0.69 8.51 24.24
C ASP A 445 -0.43 7.45 24.14
N THR A 446 -1.65 7.87 23.87
CA THR A 446 -2.83 6.99 23.79
C THR A 446 -3.58 7.22 22.48
N MET A 447 -4.06 6.13 21.89
CA MET A 447 -4.95 6.16 20.73
C MET A 447 -6.38 5.81 21.16
N THR A 448 -7.36 6.69 20.82
CA THR A 448 -8.77 6.49 21.13
C THR A 448 -9.58 6.40 19.85
N PHE A 449 -10.24 5.26 19.62
CA PHE A 449 -11.09 5.03 18.45
C PHE A 449 -12.21 6.06 18.34
N GLN A 450 -12.46 6.56 17.13
CA GLN A 450 -13.50 7.53 16.82
C GLN A 450 -14.57 6.96 15.88
N SER A 451 -14.16 6.49 14.71
CA SER A 451 -15.09 6.00 13.69
C SER A 451 -14.37 5.14 12.63
N TYR A 452 -15.17 4.59 11.70
CA TYR A 452 -14.67 4.02 10.46
C TYR A 452 -14.98 4.93 9.29
N TYR A 453 -14.12 4.88 8.28
CA TYR A 453 -14.42 5.38 6.94
C TYR A 453 -14.37 4.22 5.94
N LYS A 454 -15.37 4.11 5.10
CA LYS A 454 -15.47 3.13 4.02
C LYS A 454 -15.94 3.83 2.75
N LEU A 455 -15.38 3.45 1.61
CA LEU A 455 -15.90 3.84 0.30
C LEU A 455 -17.42 3.61 0.24
N PRO A 456 -18.26 4.65 0.00
CA PRO A 456 -19.71 4.53 0.13
C PRO A 456 -20.41 3.72 -0.97
N ALA A 457 -19.75 3.56 -2.15
CA ALA A 457 -20.35 2.89 -3.29
C ALA A 457 -20.27 1.37 -3.17
N PRO A 458 -21.39 0.64 -3.25
CA PRO A 458 -21.35 -0.80 -3.35
C PRO A 458 -20.73 -1.23 -4.68
N GLN A 459 -19.83 -2.21 -4.59
CA GLN A 459 -19.12 -2.79 -5.72
C GLN A 459 -19.58 -4.24 -5.98
N THR A 460 -19.13 -4.83 -7.08
CA THR A 460 -19.46 -6.21 -7.42
C THR A 460 -18.54 -7.22 -6.70
N GLN A 461 -18.87 -8.50 -6.83
CA GLN A 461 -17.99 -9.59 -6.36
C GLN A 461 -16.72 -9.76 -7.20
N PHE A 462 -16.57 -9.03 -8.30
CA PHE A 462 -15.41 -9.08 -9.19
C PHE A 462 -14.48 -7.88 -9.03
N GLU A 463 -14.73 -7.06 -8.02
CA GLU A 463 -13.92 -5.90 -7.66
C GLU A 463 -13.35 -6.08 -6.27
N ASN A 464 -12.02 -6.15 -6.17
CA ASN A 464 -11.36 -5.93 -4.89
C ASN A 464 -11.55 -4.45 -4.53
N CYS A 465 -11.98 -4.22 -3.30
CA CYS A 465 -12.25 -2.88 -2.81
C CYS A 465 -12.03 -2.90 -1.30
N VAL A 466 -10.85 -2.49 -0.88
CA VAL A 466 -10.47 -2.32 0.53
C VAL A 466 -9.63 -1.06 0.66
N ALA A 467 -9.53 -0.52 1.87
CA ALA A 467 -8.68 0.61 2.18
C ALA A 467 -7.20 0.27 1.94
N HIS A 468 -6.50 1.13 1.20
CA HIS A 468 -5.09 0.97 0.87
C HIS A 468 -4.33 2.29 1.07
N ASN A 469 -3.23 2.52 0.34
CA ASN A 469 -2.37 3.67 0.54
C ASN A 469 -2.98 4.99 0.03
N GLY A 470 -2.69 6.06 0.75
CA GLY A 470 -3.10 7.40 0.40
C GLY A 470 -2.26 8.47 1.07
N SER A 471 -2.56 9.72 0.79
CA SER A 471 -1.88 10.87 1.35
C SER A 471 -2.83 11.99 1.73
N LEU A 472 -2.35 12.90 2.58
CA LEU A 472 -3.07 14.15 2.85
C LEU A 472 -3.01 15.06 1.63
N ILE A 473 -4.13 15.77 1.38
CA ILE A 473 -4.15 16.94 0.52
C ILE A 473 -3.99 18.16 1.44
N PRO A 474 -2.97 19.02 1.24
CA PRO A 474 -2.62 20.07 2.20
C PRO A 474 -3.58 21.26 2.15
N ILE A 475 -4.83 21.04 2.49
CA ILE A 475 -5.84 22.10 2.63
C ILE A 475 -5.67 22.76 4.00
N PRO A 476 -5.43 24.10 4.06
CA PRO A 476 -5.22 24.79 5.32
C PRO A 476 -6.38 24.60 6.33
N GLY A 477 -6.05 24.14 7.54
CA GLY A 477 -7.01 23.99 8.64
C GLY A 477 -8.00 22.83 8.49
N ARG A 478 -7.78 21.92 7.53
CA ARG A 478 -8.61 20.73 7.33
C ARG A 478 -7.74 19.50 7.11
N ASP A 479 -8.23 18.36 7.56
CA ASP A 479 -7.62 17.07 7.31
C ASP A 479 -8.36 16.39 6.16
N ILE A 480 -7.82 16.55 4.96
CA ILE A 480 -8.36 15.96 3.72
C ILE A 480 -7.40 14.88 3.28
N MET A 481 -7.90 13.70 2.97
CA MET A 481 -7.12 12.58 2.47
C MET A 481 -7.61 12.16 1.09
N VAL A 482 -6.68 11.81 0.20
CA VAL A 482 -6.95 10.99 -0.99
C VAL A 482 -6.39 9.60 -0.76
N GLN A 483 -7.14 8.57 -1.15
CA GLN A 483 -6.79 7.18 -0.87
C GLN A 483 -7.18 6.27 -2.03
N GLY A 484 -6.32 5.27 -2.31
CA GLY A 484 -6.60 4.17 -3.22
C GLY A 484 -7.48 3.10 -2.57
N TRP A 485 -8.40 2.54 -3.35
CA TRP A 485 -9.34 1.49 -2.95
C TRP A 485 -9.33 0.34 -3.95
N TYR A 486 -8.18 0.04 -4.51
CA TYR A 486 -8.07 -0.97 -5.57
C TYR A 486 -9.06 -0.70 -6.72
N GLN A 487 -9.89 -1.69 -7.11
CA GLN A 487 -10.90 -1.52 -8.15
C GLN A 487 -12.11 -0.65 -7.72
N GLY A 488 -12.17 -0.21 -6.47
CA GLY A 488 -13.06 0.87 -6.03
C GLY A 488 -12.54 2.27 -6.41
N GLY A 489 -11.38 2.36 -7.08
CA GLY A 489 -10.80 3.61 -7.56
C GLY A 489 -10.11 4.43 -6.48
N ILE A 490 -10.28 5.75 -6.52
CA ILE A 490 -9.80 6.68 -5.50
C ILE A 490 -10.96 7.41 -4.84
N SER A 491 -10.84 7.62 -3.53
CA SER A 491 -11.76 8.45 -2.74
C SER A 491 -11.01 9.59 -2.08
N VAL A 492 -11.61 10.79 -2.11
CA VAL A 492 -11.14 11.95 -1.36
C VAL A 492 -12.15 12.21 -0.26
N PHE A 493 -11.71 12.25 0.98
CA PHE A 493 -12.59 12.43 2.12
C PHE A 493 -12.04 13.43 3.15
N ASP A 494 -12.96 14.13 3.78
CA ASP A 494 -12.72 15.04 4.90
C ASP A 494 -12.88 14.27 6.21
N TRP A 495 -11.84 14.22 7.02
CA TRP A 495 -11.82 13.63 8.35
C TRP A 495 -11.36 14.62 9.43
N THR A 496 -11.56 15.92 9.15
CA THR A 496 -11.32 16.99 10.12
C THR A 496 -12.10 16.74 11.39
N ASP A 497 -13.38 16.31 11.27
CA ASP A 497 -14.11 15.67 12.36
C ASP A 497 -13.90 14.15 12.30
N PRO A 498 -13.06 13.58 13.19
CA PRO A 498 -12.74 12.15 13.14
C PRO A 498 -13.91 11.22 13.46
N ALA A 499 -15.01 11.75 14.03
CA ALA A 499 -16.21 10.98 14.32
C ALA A 499 -17.16 10.88 13.10
N HIS A 500 -17.05 11.79 12.13
CA HIS A 500 -17.94 11.88 10.98
C HIS A 500 -17.18 12.14 9.65
N PRO A 501 -16.27 11.25 9.24
CA PRO A 501 -15.58 11.40 7.97
C PRO A 501 -16.56 11.38 6.81
N THR A 502 -16.32 12.23 5.79
CA THR A 502 -17.26 12.43 4.68
C THR A 502 -16.53 12.41 3.34
N GLU A 503 -16.97 11.58 2.38
CA GLU A 503 -16.47 11.61 1.00
C GLU A 503 -16.86 12.93 0.34
N ILE A 504 -15.89 13.57 -0.32
CA ILE A 504 -16.05 14.87 -0.98
C ILE A 504 -15.68 14.86 -2.46
N ALA A 505 -14.97 13.83 -2.91
CA ALA A 505 -14.68 13.59 -4.33
C ALA A 505 -14.31 12.11 -4.54
N TYR A 506 -14.49 11.62 -5.76
CA TYR A 506 -14.05 10.27 -6.15
C TYR A 506 -13.82 10.15 -7.65
N PHE A 507 -13.01 9.17 -8.02
CA PHE A 507 -12.95 8.61 -9.37
C PHE A 507 -12.92 7.09 -9.27
N ASP A 508 -13.70 6.43 -10.13
CA ASP A 508 -13.80 4.98 -10.18
C ASP A 508 -13.89 4.49 -11.62
N ARG A 509 -13.38 3.30 -11.87
CA ARG A 509 -13.53 2.55 -13.11
C ARG A 509 -14.17 1.20 -12.84
N GLY A 510 -14.99 0.72 -13.78
CA GLY A 510 -15.54 -0.62 -13.71
C GLY A 510 -14.44 -1.69 -13.67
N PRO A 511 -14.80 -2.91 -13.21
CA PRO A 511 -13.87 -4.00 -13.00
C PRO A 511 -13.06 -4.33 -14.24
N MET A 512 -11.87 -4.87 -14.06
CA MET A 512 -11.05 -5.36 -15.18
C MET A 512 -11.72 -6.50 -15.94
N ASP A 513 -12.43 -7.38 -15.23
CA ASP A 513 -13.10 -8.56 -15.77
C ASP A 513 -14.50 -8.69 -15.14
N SER A 514 -15.51 -8.94 -15.95
CA SER A 514 -16.91 -9.09 -15.49
C SER A 514 -17.24 -10.48 -14.96
N THR A 515 -16.30 -11.42 -14.99
CA THR A 515 -16.53 -12.85 -14.69
C THR A 515 -15.64 -13.40 -13.58
N LYS A 516 -14.56 -12.73 -13.28
CA LYS A 516 -13.59 -13.13 -12.24
C LYS A 516 -12.94 -11.91 -11.58
N LEU A 517 -12.55 -12.07 -10.33
CA LEU A 517 -11.73 -11.11 -9.62
C LEU A 517 -10.29 -11.16 -10.14
N VAL A 518 -9.74 -10.01 -10.49
CA VAL A 518 -8.37 -9.82 -10.98
C VAL A 518 -7.69 -8.73 -10.15
N GLY A 519 -6.40 -8.86 -9.87
CA GLY A 519 -5.62 -7.80 -9.21
C GLY A 519 -5.54 -6.57 -10.12
N ALA A 520 -6.20 -5.49 -9.72
CA ALA A 520 -6.28 -4.24 -10.49
C ALA A 520 -6.76 -3.09 -9.60
N GLY A 521 -6.83 -1.89 -10.17
CA GLY A 521 -7.31 -0.67 -9.54
C GLY A 521 -6.20 0.15 -8.89
N SER A 522 -6.56 1.13 -8.10
CA SER A 522 -5.62 2.07 -7.49
C SER A 522 -4.87 1.42 -6.32
N TRP A 523 -3.56 1.21 -6.48
CA TRP A 523 -2.66 0.79 -5.41
C TRP A 523 -2.48 1.90 -4.38
N SER A 524 -2.21 3.12 -4.87
CA SER A 524 -1.97 4.30 -4.03
C SER A 524 -2.42 5.56 -4.74
N ALA A 525 -2.67 6.61 -3.96
CA ALA A 525 -3.02 7.93 -4.48
C ALA A 525 -2.34 9.01 -3.63
N TYR A 526 -1.60 9.91 -4.28
CA TYR A 526 -0.82 10.95 -3.62
C TYR A 526 -1.11 12.32 -4.20
N TRP A 527 -1.17 13.32 -3.32
CA TRP A 527 -1.13 14.71 -3.74
C TRP A 527 0.32 15.11 -4.02
N TYR A 528 0.59 15.52 -5.25
CA TYR A 528 1.92 15.99 -5.65
C TYR A 528 1.85 17.09 -6.69
N ASN A 529 2.56 18.21 -6.44
CA ASN A 529 2.65 19.37 -7.36
C ASN A 529 1.28 19.86 -7.90
N GLY A 530 0.24 19.83 -7.05
CA GLY A 530 -1.09 20.33 -7.39
C GLY A 530 -2.01 19.35 -8.12
N TYR A 531 -1.59 18.09 -8.22
CA TYR A 531 -2.34 16.99 -8.81
C TYR A 531 -2.47 15.82 -7.83
N ILE A 532 -3.47 14.98 -8.07
CA ILE A 532 -3.51 13.65 -7.49
C ILE A 532 -2.88 12.69 -8.50
N VAL A 533 -1.89 11.94 -8.07
CA VAL A 533 -1.22 10.92 -8.89
C VAL A 533 -1.49 9.55 -8.27
N SER A 534 -2.00 8.63 -9.06
CA SER A 534 -2.34 7.28 -8.59
C SER A 534 -1.63 6.21 -9.41
N SER A 535 -1.08 5.23 -8.72
CA SER A 535 -0.58 4.00 -9.34
C SER A 535 -1.74 3.04 -9.55
N GLU A 536 -2.09 2.81 -10.79
CA GLU A 536 -3.09 1.79 -11.16
C GLU A 536 -2.37 0.49 -11.52
N ILE A 537 -2.73 -0.57 -10.81
CA ILE A 537 -2.05 -1.87 -10.78
C ILE A 537 -1.81 -2.44 -12.18
N ALA A 538 -2.83 -2.39 -13.05
CA ALA A 538 -2.81 -3.06 -14.35
C ALA A 538 -2.96 -2.10 -15.54
N ARG A 539 -3.33 -0.83 -15.28
CA ARG A 539 -3.61 0.16 -16.34
C ARG A 539 -2.55 1.26 -16.43
N GLY A 540 -1.68 1.42 -15.42
CA GLY A 540 -0.52 2.30 -15.44
C GLY A 540 -0.56 3.45 -14.45
N LEU A 541 -0.31 4.67 -14.91
CA LEU A 541 -0.25 5.88 -14.09
C LEU A 541 -1.43 6.79 -14.40
N ASP A 542 -2.22 7.12 -13.40
CA ASP A 542 -3.32 8.08 -13.50
C ASP A 542 -2.96 9.41 -12.86
N VAL A 543 -3.36 10.49 -13.51
CA VAL A 543 -3.22 11.86 -13.00
C VAL A 543 -4.59 12.52 -12.95
N PHE A 544 -4.93 13.10 -11.80
CA PHE A 544 -6.21 13.79 -11.60
C PHE A 544 -5.99 15.21 -11.08
N GLU A 545 -7.02 16.04 -11.26
CA GLU A 545 -7.12 17.33 -10.58
C GLU A 545 -8.41 17.43 -9.77
N LEU A 546 -8.36 18.14 -8.66
CA LEU A 546 -9.56 18.51 -7.91
C LEU A 546 -10.35 19.57 -8.67
N VAL A 547 -11.66 19.45 -8.65
CA VAL A 547 -12.60 20.41 -9.21
C VAL A 547 -13.27 21.17 -8.06
N PRO A 548 -13.37 22.52 -8.11
CA PRO A 548 -14.09 23.28 -7.10
C PRO A 548 -15.51 22.79 -6.91
N SER A 549 -15.93 22.69 -5.65
CA SER A 549 -17.22 22.15 -5.29
C SER A 549 -17.79 22.85 -4.05
N GLY A 550 -18.96 22.42 -3.59
CA GLY A 550 -19.50 22.85 -2.30
C GLY A 550 -18.67 22.37 -1.09
N PHE A 551 -17.74 21.42 -1.28
CA PHE A 551 -16.89 20.83 -0.24
C PHE A 551 -15.48 21.42 -0.22
N ILE A 552 -14.91 21.74 -1.38
CA ILE A 552 -13.59 22.37 -1.52
C ILE A 552 -13.71 23.52 -2.50
N SER A 553 -13.39 24.71 -2.04
CA SER A 553 -13.39 25.93 -2.86
C SER A 553 -12.15 26.00 -3.76
N GLN A 554 -12.21 26.83 -4.82
CA GLN A 554 -11.04 27.10 -5.65
C GLN A 554 -9.86 27.68 -4.85
N ASN A 555 -10.12 28.55 -3.86
CA ASN A 555 -9.07 29.14 -3.03
C ASN A 555 -8.35 28.08 -2.17
N GLU A 556 -9.07 27.09 -1.66
CA GLU A 556 -8.47 25.95 -0.93
C GLU A 556 -7.61 25.09 -1.85
N ILE A 557 -8.08 24.78 -3.05
CA ILE A 557 -7.31 24.05 -4.07
C ILE A 557 -6.04 24.84 -4.45
N ASP A 558 -6.16 26.15 -4.67
CA ASP A 558 -5.02 26.99 -5.01
C ASP A 558 -4.01 27.08 -3.86
N ALA A 559 -4.48 27.12 -2.61
CA ALA A 559 -3.61 27.06 -1.44
C ALA A 559 -2.86 25.73 -1.34
N ALA A 560 -3.53 24.61 -1.59
CA ALA A 560 -2.91 23.28 -1.61
C ALA A 560 -1.84 23.15 -2.71
N LYS A 561 -2.01 23.82 -3.86
CA LYS A 561 -1.03 23.82 -4.95
C LYS A 561 0.27 24.56 -4.62
N LEU A 562 0.26 25.42 -3.61
CA LEU A 562 1.45 26.14 -3.16
C LEU A 562 2.34 25.33 -2.23
N VAL A 563 1.84 24.20 -1.72
CA VAL A 563 2.61 23.29 -0.87
C VAL A 563 3.37 22.32 -1.77
N HIS A 564 4.68 22.37 -1.70
CA HIS A 564 5.56 21.43 -2.38
C HIS A 564 6.16 20.50 -1.33
N PHE A 565 6.08 19.20 -1.59
CA PHE A 565 6.77 18.18 -0.78
C PHE A 565 8.15 17.96 -1.41
N GLU A 566 9.22 18.13 -0.59
CA GLU A 566 10.62 17.87 -0.98
C GLU A 566 11.04 16.44 -0.63
#